data_d613516de0daf9da1a6aa6c2367dcbb3
#
_entry.id   d613516de0daf9da1a6aa6c2367dcbb3
#
_cell.length_a   1.000
_cell.length_b   1.000
_cell.length_c   1.000
_cell.angle_alpha   90.00
_cell.angle_beta   90.00
_cell.angle_gamma   90.00
#
_symmetry.space_group_name_H-M   'P 1'
#
loop_
_entity.id
_entity.type
_entity.pdbx_description
1 polymer ?
#
loop_
_entity_poly.entity_id
_entity_poly.type
_entity_poly.pdbx_seq_one_letter_code
_entity_poly.pdbx_strand_id
1 'polypeptide(L)'
;CECEAGCPSCVHSPKCGSGNRPIDKLAALNVLDKMINPEAPIVPVGASVSQDGPAPQPMAQAEEKAPEEALYYGVLDLETQRSADEVGGWHLSHKMGISCAVLYDSKTGQYHNYYESDVAALISHLRQMGLVIGFNIKRFDYQVLSGYADFDLTSLNTLDMLEVIYQRLGYRLSLNHLARVSLGIEKSADGLQALKWWKEGRIDEIVEYCRVDVQITHEIYLYGRKNGYLLFQNKAGQAVRIPVDW
;
A
#
# COMPACT_ATOMS: atom_id res chain seq x y z
N CYS A 1 -29.34 22.02 14.64
CA CYS A 1 -28.50 21.04 15.30
C CYS A 1 -27.94 21.63 16.60
N GLU A 2 -28.15 20.97 17.72
CA GLU A 2 -27.77 21.43 19.07
C GLU A 2 -26.33 21.11 19.47
N CYS A 3 -25.52 20.48 18.57
CA CYS A 3 -24.12 20.18 18.87
C CYS A 3 -23.28 21.46 19.01
N GLU A 4 -22.33 21.50 19.93
CA GLU A 4 -21.50 22.68 20.20
C GLU A 4 -20.38 22.85 19.13
N ALA A 5 -19.65 21.80 18.81
CA ALA A 5 -18.47 21.87 17.93
C ALA A 5 -18.72 21.46 16.48
N GLY A 6 -19.86 20.88 16.19
CA GLY A 6 -20.20 20.31 14.88
C GLY A 6 -20.34 18.78 14.93
N CYS A 7 -21.18 18.23 14.08
CA CYS A 7 -21.44 16.80 13.99
C CYS A 7 -21.66 16.38 12.54
N PRO A 8 -21.73 15.07 12.24
CA PRO A 8 -21.98 14.58 10.89
C PRO A 8 -23.19 15.16 10.18
N SER A 9 -24.23 15.57 10.97
CA SER A 9 -25.45 16.08 10.40
C SER A 9 -25.42 17.57 10.03
N CYS A 10 -24.46 18.35 10.55
CA CYS A 10 -24.45 19.80 10.32
C CYS A 10 -23.21 20.34 9.59
N VAL A 11 -22.07 19.72 9.72
CA VAL A 11 -20.81 20.20 9.09
C VAL A 11 -20.03 19.13 8.36
N HIS A 12 -20.50 17.89 8.34
CA HIS A 12 -19.86 16.83 7.55
C HIS A 12 -20.22 16.93 6.07
N SER A 13 -19.25 16.72 5.23
CA SER A 13 -19.46 16.54 3.80
C SER A 13 -18.93 15.17 3.35
N PRO A 14 -19.73 14.33 2.69
CA PRO A 14 -19.26 13.07 2.12
C PRO A 14 -18.21 13.27 1.02
N LYS A 15 -18.04 14.51 0.53
CA LYS A 15 -17.05 14.90 -0.48
C LYS A 15 -15.81 15.58 0.11
N CYS A 16 -15.69 15.66 1.44
CA CYS A 16 -14.55 16.31 2.08
C CYS A 16 -13.29 15.44 1.98
N GLY A 17 -12.28 15.92 1.24
CA GLY A 17 -11.01 15.23 1.04
C GLY A 17 -10.11 15.13 2.29
N SER A 18 -10.39 15.93 3.34
CA SER A 18 -9.66 15.90 4.63
C SER A 18 -10.36 15.07 5.70
N GLY A 19 -11.37 14.25 5.33
CA GLY A 19 -12.13 13.43 6.27
C GLY A 19 -12.94 14.24 7.28
N ASN A 20 -13.36 15.47 6.92
CA ASN A 20 -14.10 16.40 7.78
C ASN A 20 -13.30 16.80 9.04
N ARG A 21 -12.00 16.99 8.92
CA ARG A 21 -11.15 17.48 10.02
C ARG A 21 -10.35 18.70 9.57
N PRO A 22 -10.23 19.76 10.39
CA PRO A 22 -10.97 19.97 11.64
C PRO A 22 -12.47 20.22 11.39
N ILE A 23 -13.33 19.83 12.33
CA ILE A 23 -14.77 20.17 12.33
C ILE A 23 -14.92 21.40 13.20
N ASP A 24 -15.43 22.50 12.64
CA ASP A 24 -15.72 23.74 13.36
C ASP A 24 -17.05 24.32 12.88
N LYS A 25 -18.04 24.27 13.75
CA LYS A 25 -19.40 24.75 13.48
C LYS A 25 -19.46 26.26 13.33
N LEU A 26 -18.69 27.02 14.13
CA LEU A 26 -18.63 28.47 14.07
C LEU A 26 -17.97 28.96 12.78
N ALA A 27 -16.89 28.33 12.38
CA ALA A 27 -16.24 28.62 11.09
C ALA A 27 -17.19 28.33 9.92
N ALA A 28 -17.95 27.23 9.98
CA ALA A 28 -18.92 26.88 8.95
C ALA A 28 -20.07 27.90 8.90
N LEU A 29 -20.57 28.36 10.05
CA LEU A 29 -21.59 29.40 10.12
C LEU A 29 -21.10 30.74 9.58
N ASN A 30 -19.88 31.18 9.92
CA ASN A 30 -19.28 32.39 9.38
C ASN A 30 -19.19 32.36 7.85
N VAL A 31 -18.82 31.23 7.27
CA VAL A 31 -18.77 31.06 5.80
C VAL A 31 -20.15 31.16 5.19
N LEU A 32 -21.16 30.50 5.79
CA LEU A 32 -22.55 30.55 5.30
C LEU A 32 -23.16 31.95 5.41
N ASP A 33 -22.91 32.65 6.52
CA ASP A 33 -23.38 34.03 6.69
C ASP A 33 -22.75 34.98 5.67
N LYS A 34 -21.47 34.85 5.38
CA LYS A 34 -20.81 35.60 4.32
C LYS A 34 -21.31 35.29 2.91
N MET A 35 -21.75 34.07 2.65
CA MET A 35 -22.36 33.69 1.36
C MET A 35 -23.76 34.30 1.19
N ILE A 36 -24.50 34.45 2.26
CA ILE A 36 -25.87 35.01 2.25
C ILE A 36 -25.85 36.54 2.39
N ASN A 37 -24.96 37.06 3.23
CA ASN A 37 -24.80 38.49 3.48
C ASN A 37 -23.29 38.85 3.45
N PRO A 38 -22.75 39.32 2.32
CA PRO A 38 -21.33 39.65 2.15
C PRO A 38 -20.79 40.68 3.17
N GLU A 39 -21.66 41.54 3.72
CA GLU A 39 -21.29 42.55 4.71
C GLU A 39 -21.37 42.04 6.17
N ALA A 40 -21.80 40.80 6.40
CA ALA A 40 -21.89 40.25 7.75
C ALA A 40 -20.55 40.31 8.48
N PRO A 41 -20.48 40.73 9.75
CA PRO A 41 -19.24 40.73 10.51
C PRO A 41 -18.75 39.28 10.73
N ILE A 42 -17.44 39.05 10.59
CA ILE A 42 -16.83 37.76 10.94
C ILE A 42 -16.77 37.71 12.47
N VAL A 43 -17.49 36.77 13.08
CA VAL A 43 -17.36 36.51 14.51
C VAL A 43 -16.02 35.75 14.70
N PRO A 44 -15.05 36.32 15.44
CA PRO A 44 -13.78 35.63 15.66
C PRO A 44 -14.06 34.28 16.32
N VAL A 45 -13.52 33.22 15.74
CA VAL A 45 -13.45 31.89 16.36
C VAL A 45 -12.36 32.00 17.41
N GLY A 46 -12.66 32.67 18.51
CA GLY A 46 -11.71 32.96 19.56
C GLY A 46 -11.89 32.02 20.73
N ALA A 47 -10.79 31.43 21.13
CA ALA A 47 -10.60 30.75 22.38
C ALA A 47 -11.29 31.48 23.55
N SER A 48 -12.41 30.99 24.02
CA SER A 48 -12.88 31.26 25.37
C SER A 48 -12.05 30.44 26.35
N VAL A 49 -10.87 30.94 26.66
CA VAL A 49 -10.13 30.49 27.83
C VAL A 49 -10.71 31.32 28.99
N SER A 50 -11.63 30.75 29.76
CA SER A 50 -11.98 31.23 31.08
C SER A 50 -10.75 31.09 31.97
N GLN A 51 -10.16 32.26 32.33
CA GLN A 51 -9.17 32.37 33.37
C GLN A 51 -9.89 32.33 34.72
N ASP A 52 -10.14 31.15 35.24
CA ASP A 52 -10.37 30.88 36.67
C ASP A 52 -10.28 29.35 36.89
N GLY A 53 -9.08 28.86 36.99
CA GLY A 53 -8.74 27.50 37.39
C GLY A 53 -7.49 27.53 38.28
N PRO A 54 -7.37 26.62 39.27
CA PRO A 54 -6.24 26.59 40.20
C PRO A 54 -4.92 26.47 39.48
N ALA A 55 -3.85 27.03 40.08
CA ALA A 55 -2.52 27.11 39.56
C ALA A 55 -2.02 25.79 38.92
N PRO A 56 -1.25 25.87 37.82
CA PRO A 56 -0.81 24.69 37.11
C PRO A 56 0.02 23.78 38.01
N GLN A 57 -0.49 22.58 38.27
CA GLN A 57 0.32 21.48 38.77
C GLN A 57 1.38 21.18 37.73
N PRO A 58 2.62 20.78 38.12
CA PRO A 58 3.64 20.41 37.17
C PRO A 58 3.08 19.33 36.25
N MET A 59 3.05 19.62 34.96
CA MET A 59 2.66 18.66 33.93
C MET A 59 3.47 17.39 34.15
N ALA A 60 2.74 16.30 34.45
CA ALA A 60 3.32 14.97 34.31
C ALA A 60 4.00 14.93 32.94
N GLN A 61 5.28 14.57 32.96
CA GLN A 61 6.07 14.38 31.75
C GLN A 61 5.24 13.52 30.82
N ALA A 62 4.95 14.04 29.62
CA ALA A 62 4.39 13.23 28.56
C ALA A 62 5.29 12.00 28.47
N GLU A 63 4.73 10.84 28.79
CA GLU A 63 5.40 9.57 28.53
C GLU A 63 5.79 9.62 27.05
N GLU A 64 7.08 9.76 26.77
CA GLU A 64 7.62 9.49 25.44
C GLU A 64 7.13 8.09 25.09
N LYS A 65 6.14 8.02 24.18
CA LYS A 65 5.76 6.75 23.59
C LYS A 65 7.05 6.12 23.10
N ALA A 66 7.41 4.98 23.68
CA ALA A 66 8.52 4.18 23.21
C ALA A 66 8.42 4.12 21.66
N PRO A 67 9.52 4.29 20.95
CA PRO A 67 9.49 4.27 19.50
C PRO A 67 8.75 2.99 19.08
N GLU A 68 7.63 3.16 18.37
CA GLU A 68 6.86 2.05 17.80
C GLU A 68 7.88 1.25 16.99
N GLU A 69 8.22 0.04 17.45
CA GLU A 69 9.23 -0.79 16.77
C GLU A 69 8.84 -0.83 15.30
N ALA A 70 9.70 -0.26 14.46
CA ALA A 70 9.41 -0.13 13.04
C ALA A 70 9.10 -1.53 12.49
N LEU A 71 7.89 -1.72 11.98
CA LEU A 71 7.43 -3.01 11.46
C LEU A 71 8.48 -3.58 10.50
N TYR A 72 9.06 -4.73 10.85
CA TYR A 72 9.98 -5.44 9.96
C TYR A 72 9.19 -6.09 8.83
N TYR A 73 9.38 -5.61 7.62
CA TYR A 73 8.67 -6.13 6.44
C TYR A 73 9.62 -6.41 5.28
N GLY A 74 9.17 -7.28 4.40
CA GLY A 74 9.79 -7.51 3.11
C GLY A 74 8.81 -7.30 1.97
N VAL A 75 9.33 -6.92 0.80
CA VAL A 75 8.56 -6.84 -0.44
C VAL A 75 9.10 -7.87 -1.40
N LEU A 76 8.24 -8.79 -1.84
CA LEU A 76 8.59 -9.93 -2.68
C LEU A 76 7.92 -9.85 -4.04
N ASP A 77 8.69 -10.23 -5.05
CA ASP A 77 8.22 -10.61 -6.39
C ASP A 77 9.11 -11.74 -6.93
N LEU A 78 8.58 -12.59 -7.80
CA LEU A 78 9.34 -13.65 -8.44
C LEU A 78 8.96 -13.85 -9.91
N GLU A 79 9.91 -14.37 -10.68
CA GLU A 79 9.76 -14.76 -12.06
C GLU A 79 9.92 -16.26 -12.23
N THR A 80 9.25 -16.83 -13.23
CA THR A 80 9.20 -18.28 -13.44
C THR A 80 9.98 -18.73 -14.67
N GLN A 81 10.39 -20.01 -14.66
CA GLN A 81 11.07 -20.65 -15.77
C GLN A 81 10.11 -21.08 -16.88
N ARG A 82 8.85 -21.38 -16.51
CA ARG A 82 7.81 -21.93 -17.40
C ARG A 82 6.50 -21.15 -17.24
N SER A 83 5.81 -21.01 -18.34
CA SER A 83 4.47 -20.41 -18.36
C SER A 83 3.40 -21.37 -17.83
N ALA A 84 2.20 -20.83 -17.58
CA ALA A 84 1.04 -21.64 -17.23
C ALA A 84 0.72 -22.68 -18.30
N ASP A 85 0.83 -22.33 -19.57
CA ASP A 85 0.54 -23.26 -20.68
C ASP A 85 1.55 -24.42 -20.72
N GLU A 86 2.84 -24.15 -20.45
CA GLU A 86 3.89 -25.18 -20.44
C GLU A 86 3.73 -26.19 -19.30
N VAL A 87 3.10 -25.82 -18.19
CA VAL A 87 2.85 -26.73 -17.06
C VAL A 87 1.45 -27.33 -17.05
N GLY A 88 0.56 -26.88 -17.94
CA GLY A 88 -0.81 -27.40 -18.07
C GLY A 88 -1.88 -26.57 -17.34
N GLY A 89 -1.58 -25.32 -16.97
CA GLY A 89 -2.53 -24.36 -16.44
C GLY A 89 -2.11 -23.73 -15.09
N TRP A 90 -2.76 -22.64 -14.74
CA TRP A 90 -2.47 -21.86 -13.52
C TRP A 90 -2.61 -22.67 -12.22
N HIS A 91 -3.42 -23.71 -12.16
CA HIS A 91 -3.56 -24.59 -11.01
C HIS A 91 -2.32 -25.46 -10.75
N LEU A 92 -1.39 -25.48 -11.68
CA LEU A 92 -0.09 -26.18 -11.60
C LEU A 92 1.08 -25.19 -11.42
N SER A 93 0.84 -23.98 -10.93
CA SER A 93 1.88 -22.95 -10.73
C SER A 93 3.08 -23.44 -9.91
N HIS A 94 2.89 -24.37 -8.97
CA HIS A 94 3.95 -25.02 -8.20
C HIS A 94 4.96 -25.82 -9.08
N LYS A 95 4.65 -26.06 -10.37
CA LYS A 95 5.54 -26.72 -11.33
C LYS A 95 6.26 -25.76 -12.26
N MET A 96 6.01 -24.44 -12.14
CA MET A 96 6.59 -23.47 -13.08
C MET A 96 8.10 -23.30 -12.91
N GLY A 97 8.66 -23.64 -11.74
CA GLY A 97 10.06 -23.36 -11.41
C GLY A 97 10.29 -21.87 -11.18
N ILE A 98 11.38 -21.53 -10.51
CA ILE A 98 11.75 -20.13 -10.19
C ILE A 98 12.98 -19.77 -11.01
N SER A 99 12.89 -18.76 -11.88
CA SER A 99 14.07 -18.22 -12.56
C SER A 99 14.85 -17.30 -11.65
N CYS A 100 14.16 -16.38 -10.96
CA CYS A 100 14.68 -15.61 -9.84
C CYS A 100 13.54 -15.14 -8.93
N ALA A 101 13.86 -14.76 -7.70
CA ALA A 101 13.03 -13.98 -6.82
C ALA A 101 13.84 -12.83 -6.24
N VAL A 102 13.23 -11.68 -6.07
CA VAL A 102 13.83 -10.51 -5.43
C VAL A 102 13.04 -10.15 -4.20
N LEU A 103 13.74 -9.98 -3.08
CA LEU A 103 13.17 -9.60 -1.80
C LEU A 103 13.82 -8.32 -1.30
N TYR A 104 13.05 -7.26 -1.13
CA TYR A 104 13.47 -6.08 -0.38
C TYR A 104 13.30 -6.35 1.12
N ASP A 105 14.34 -6.08 1.89
CA ASP A 105 14.38 -6.20 3.35
C ASP A 105 14.39 -4.81 3.99
N SER A 106 13.31 -4.45 4.69
CA SER A 106 13.16 -3.14 5.33
C SER A 106 14.13 -2.88 6.48
N LYS A 107 14.69 -3.93 7.09
CA LYS A 107 15.64 -3.81 8.21
C LYS A 107 17.03 -3.42 7.73
N THR A 108 17.42 -3.92 6.57
CA THR A 108 18.73 -3.63 5.95
C THR A 108 18.65 -2.55 4.88
N GLY A 109 17.47 -2.30 4.32
CA GLY A 109 17.25 -1.42 3.18
C GLY A 109 17.79 -2.01 1.86
N GLN A 110 18.04 -3.31 1.82
CA GLN A 110 18.69 -3.97 0.68
C GLN A 110 17.75 -4.89 -0.08
N TYR A 111 18.09 -5.12 -1.36
CA TYR A 111 17.44 -6.10 -2.21
C TYR A 111 18.29 -7.37 -2.25
N HIS A 112 17.67 -8.51 -1.96
CA HIS A 112 18.28 -9.82 -2.00
C HIS A 112 17.75 -10.60 -3.21
N ASN A 113 18.65 -11.13 -4.03
CA ASN A 113 18.29 -11.96 -5.17
C ASN A 113 18.41 -13.43 -4.77
N TYR A 114 17.42 -14.23 -5.14
CA TYR A 114 17.37 -15.67 -4.93
C TYR A 114 17.10 -16.37 -6.24
N TYR A 115 17.72 -17.52 -6.42
CA TYR A 115 17.51 -18.40 -7.55
C TYR A 115 16.85 -19.70 -7.08
N GLU A 116 16.50 -20.59 -7.98
CA GLU A 116 15.86 -21.85 -7.61
C GLU A 116 16.69 -22.68 -6.61
N SER A 117 18.03 -22.64 -6.71
CA SER A 117 18.95 -23.28 -5.74
C SER A 117 18.84 -22.69 -4.32
N ASP A 118 18.41 -21.45 -4.20
CA ASP A 118 18.41 -20.67 -2.94
C ASP A 118 17.03 -20.53 -2.33
N VAL A 119 16.00 -21.18 -2.90
CA VAL A 119 14.61 -21.04 -2.47
C VAL A 119 14.41 -21.36 -0.98
N ALA A 120 15.14 -22.33 -0.45
CA ALA A 120 15.08 -22.65 0.99
C ALA A 120 15.55 -21.46 1.85
N ALA A 121 16.57 -20.71 1.40
CA ALA A 121 17.03 -19.50 2.08
C ALA A 121 16.00 -18.37 1.94
N LEU A 122 15.36 -18.19 0.78
CA LEU A 122 14.27 -17.25 0.58
C LEU A 122 13.12 -17.55 1.56
N ILE A 123 12.64 -18.78 1.61
CA ILE A 123 11.55 -19.21 2.50
C ILE A 123 11.90 -18.95 3.97
N SER A 124 13.15 -19.28 4.36
CA SER A 124 13.64 -19.01 5.71
C SER A 124 13.66 -17.50 6.02
N HIS A 125 14.01 -16.66 5.05
CA HIS A 125 14.01 -15.21 5.20
C HIS A 125 12.59 -14.65 5.36
N LEU A 126 11.64 -15.11 4.52
CA LEU A 126 10.24 -14.71 4.61
C LEU A 126 9.61 -15.03 5.99
N ARG A 127 9.98 -16.17 6.59
CA ARG A 127 9.50 -16.57 7.93
C ARG A 127 9.97 -15.65 9.06
N GLN A 128 11.02 -14.88 8.86
CA GLN A 128 11.56 -13.93 9.85
C GLN A 128 10.88 -12.56 9.78
N MET A 129 10.11 -12.30 8.73
CA MET A 129 9.47 -11.00 8.52
C MET A 129 8.18 -10.88 9.32
N GLY A 130 7.95 -9.71 9.91
CA GLY A 130 6.68 -9.38 10.57
C GLY A 130 5.55 -9.15 9.58
N LEU A 131 5.88 -8.77 8.32
CA LEU A 131 4.93 -8.59 7.23
C LEU A 131 5.62 -8.88 5.89
N VAL A 132 5.00 -9.71 5.05
CA VAL A 132 5.38 -9.88 3.65
C VAL A 132 4.42 -9.10 2.76
N ILE A 133 4.95 -8.29 1.87
CA ILE A 133 4.18 -7.44 0.95
C ILE A 133 4.41 -7.91 -0.47
N GLY A 134 3.36 -7.96 -1.27
CA GLY A 134 3.48 -8.25 -2.70
C GLY A 134 2.24 -7.81 -3.48
N PHE A 135 2.30 -8.00 -4.77
CA PHE A 135 1.20 -7.69 -5.68
C PHE A 135 0.70 -8.95 -6.37
N ASN A 136 -0.46 -9.47 -5.99
CA ASN A 136 -1.00 -10.78 -6.37
C ASN A 136 -0.23 -11.97 -5.77
N ILE A 137 0.55 -11.73 -4.73
CA ILE A 137 1.49 -12.67 -4.13
C ILE A 137 0.83 -13.98 -3.67
N LYS A 138 -0.36 -13.91 -3.04
CA LYS A 138 -1.06 -15.09 -2.52
C LYS A 138 -1.55 -16.02 -3.65
N ARG A 139 -1.92 -15.46 -4.80
CA ARG A 139 -2.49 -16.23 -5.91
C ARG A 139 -1.44 -16.64 -6.95
N PHE A 140 -0.26 -16.06 -6.91
CA PHE A 140 0.80 -16.40 -7.85
C PHE A 140 2.09 -16.82 -7.15
N ASP A 141 2.83 -15.91 -6.54
CA ASP A 141 4.16 -16.18 -5.97
C ASP A 141 4.13 -17.31 -4.93
N TYR A 142 3.16 -17.29 -4.02
CA TYR A 142 2.99 -18.36 -3.03
C TYR A 142 2.58 -19.69 -3.66
N GLN A 143 1.83 -19.68 -4.76
CA GLN A 143 1.49 -20.90 -5.48
C GLN A 143 2.74 -21.50 -6.16
N VAL A 144 3.63 -20.66 -6.68
CA VAL A 144 4.93 -21.13 -7.22
C VAL A 144 5.80 -21.65 -6.08
N LEU A 145 5.97 -20.88 -5.01
CA LEU A 145 6.78 -21.26 -3.84
C LEU A 145 6.26 -22.50 -3.11
N SER A 146 4.96 -22.81 -3.21
CA SER A 146 4.39 -24.02 -2.60
C SER A 146 4.98 -25.33 -3.13
N GLY A 147 5.62 -25.30 -4.30
CA GLY A 147 6.38 -26.43 -4.82
C GLY A 147 7.67 -26.73 -4.05
N TYR A 148 8.10 -25.82 -3.17
CA TYR A 148 9.37 -25.89 -2.44
C TYR A 148 9.19 -25.80 -0.91
N ALA A 149 8.06 -25.28 -0.45
CA ALA A 149 7.78 -25.08 0.97
C ALA A 149 7.17 -26.34 1.59
N ASP A 150 7.51 -26.61 2.84
CA ASP A 150 6.96 -27.69 3.69
C ASP A 150 5.79 -27.23 4.58
N PHE A 151 5.32 -25.99 4.40
CA PHE A 151 4.22 -25.38 5.15
C PHE A 151 3.37 -24.50 4.23
N ASP A 152 2.17 -24.13 4.73
CA ASP A 152 1.29 -23.22 4.01
C ASP A 152 1.80 -21.76 4.10
N LEU A 153 2.30 -21.23 2.99
CA LEU A 153 2.81 -19.87 2.88
C LEU A 153 1.73 -18.81 3.18
N THR A 154 0.44 -19.14 3.06
CA THR A 154 -0.65 -18.22 3.42
C THR A 154 -0.76 -17.98 4.91
N SER A 155 -0.07 -18.79 5.74
CA SER A 155 0.07 -18.57 7.18
C SER A 155 1.00 -17.40 7.55
N LEU A 156 1.82 -16.93 6.60
CA LEU A 156 2.63 -15.74 6.79
C LEU A 156 1.73 -14.50 6.86
N ASN A 157 2.07 -13.57 7.76
CA ASN A 157 1.39 -12.27 7.77
C ASN A 157 1.68 -11.54 6.46
N THR A 158 0.68 -11.43 5.59
CA THR A 158 0.87 -11.01 4.20
C THR A 158 -0.11 -9.93 3.78
N LEU A 159 0.42 -8.84 3.25
CA LEU A 159 -0.31 -7.83 2.51
C LEU A 159 -0.23 -8.13 1.00
N ASP A 160 -1.30 -8.68 0.45
CA ASP A 160 -1.48 -8.74 -1.00
C ASP A 160 -2.24 -7.49 -1.47
N MET A 161 -1.51 -6.52 -2.02
CA MET A 161 -2.10 -5.24 -2.42
C MET A 161 -3.17 -5.39 -3.50
N LEU A 162 -3.03 -6.36 -4.42
CA LEU A 162 -4.05 -6.60 -5.43
C LEU A 162 -5.33 -7.16 -4.82
N GLU A 163 -5.25 -7.97 -3.79
CA GLU A 163 -6.41 -8.48 -3.06
C GLU A 163 -7.20 -7.34 -2.40
N VAL A 164 -6.51 -6.42 -1.69
CA VAL A 164 -7.12 -5.23 -1.08
C VAL A 164 -7.80 -4.35 -2.14
N ILE A 165 -7.10 -4.08 -3.26
CA ILE A 165 -7.66 -3.29 -4.36
C ILE A 165 -8.90 -3.97 -4.96
N TYR A 166 -8.84 -5.28 -5.18
CA TYR A 166 -9.97 -6.05 -5.71
C TYR A 166 -11.19 -6.00 -4.78
N GLN A 167 -10.99 -6.10 -3.47
CA GLN A 167 -12.06 -5.99 -2.48
C GLN A 167 -12.75 -4.62 -2.52
N ARG A 168 -11.99 -3.55 -2.82
CA ARG A 168 -12.54 -2.17 -2.90
C ARG A 168 -13.24 -1.88 -4.22
N LEU A 169 -12.76 -2.42 -5.34
CA LEU A 169 -13.23 -2.07 -6.68
C LEU A 169 -14.14 -3.13 -7.34
N GLY A 170 -14.03 -4.41 -6.92
CA GLY A 170 -14.69 -5.54 -7.56
C GLY A 170 -14.02 -6.00 -8.88
N TYR A 171 -12.89 -5.39 -9.28
CA TYR A 171 -12.10 -5.79 -10.45
C TYR A 171 -10.61 -5.57 -10.22
N ARG A 172 -9.78 -6.21 -11.05
CA ARG A 172 -8.31 -6.18 -10.92
C ARG A 172 -7.73 -4.99 -11.69
N LEU A 173 -6.72 -4.36 -11.08
CA LEU A 173 -5.83 -3.40 -11.75
C LEU A 173 -4.44 -4.02 -11.86
N SER A 174 -3.69 -3.64 -12.87
CA SER A 174 -2.27 -4.03 -12.97
C SER A 174 -1.38 -3.13 -12.12
N LEU A 175 -0.23 -3.66 -11.68
CA LEU A 175 0.80 -2.90 -10.98
C LEU A 175 1.25 -1.69 -11.81
N ASN A 176 1.45 -1.88 -13.12
CA ASN A 176 1.84 -0.81 -14.05
C ASN A 176 0.81 0.32 -14.11
N HIS A 177 -0.49 -0.01 -14.09
CA HIS A 177 -1.54 1.01 -14.08
C HIS A 177 -1.49 1.87 -12.80
N LEU A 178 -1.31 1.23 -11.65
CA LEU A 178 -1.19 1.94 -10.37
C LEU A 178 0.10 2.76 -10.28
N ALA A 179 1.23 2.21 -10.74
CA ALA A 179 2.51 2.91 -10.80
C ALA A 179 2.42 4.18 -11.64
N ARG A 180 1.84 4.07 -12.82
CA ARG A 180 1.66 5.21 -13.73
C ARG A 180 0.80 6.31 -13.12
N VAL A 181 -0.32 5.95 -12.49
CA VAL A 181 -1.29 6.95 -12.01
C VAL A 181 -0.95 7.48 -10.62
N SER A 182 -0.42 6.63 -9.72
CA SER A 182 -0.07 7.05 -8.35
C SER A 182 1.32 7.66 -8.25
N LEU A 183 2.30 7.13 -9.03
CA LEU A 183 3.71 7.50 -8.93
C LEU A 183 4.25 8.27 -10.14
N GLY A 184 3.53 8.25 -11.27
CA GLY A 184 4.03 8.81 -12.54
C GLY A 184 5.12 7.96 -13.21
N ILE A 185 5.24 6.67 -12.85
CA ILE A 185 6.25 5.74 -13.37
C ILE A 185 5.65 4.95 -14.52
N GLU A 186 6.32 4.94 -15.68
CA GLU A 186 6.00 4.05 -16.79
C GLU A 186 6.98 2.87 -16.84
N LYS A 187 6.45 1.66 -16.97
CA LYS A 187 7.22 0.43 -17.08
C LYS A 187 7.34 -0.01 -18.54
N SER A 188 8.50 -0.51 -18.94
CA SER A 188 8.85 -0.81 -20.32
C SER A 188 8.70 -2.27 -20.76
N ALA A 189 8.44 -3.21 -19.82
CA ALA A 189 8.35 -4.64 -20.12
C ALA A 189 7.19 -5.33 -19.40
N ASP A 190 6.85 -6.56 -19.82
CA ASP A 190 5.84 -7.42 -19.21
C ASP A 190 6.41 -8.81 -18.83
N GLY A 191 5.68 -9.60 -18.03
CA GLY A 191 6.13 -10.90 -17.53
C GLY A 191 6.38 -11.96 -18.63
N LEU A 192 5.81 -11.81 -19.84
CA LEU A 192 6.09 -12.70 -20.95
C LEU A 192 7.53 -12.52 -21.46
N GLN A 193 8.08 -11.33 -21.30
CA GLN A 193 9.47 -11.04 -21.66
C GLN A 193 10.46 -11.78 -20.74
N ALA A 194 10.17 -11.93 -19.45
CA ALA A 194 10.99 -12.68 -18.51
C ALA A 194 11.11 -14.16 -18.90
N LEU A 195 10.01 -14.80 -19.33
CA LEU A 195 10.04 -16.18 -19.85
C LEU A 195 10.91 -16.34 -21.11
N LYS A 196 10.91 -15.34 -22.00
CA LYS A 196 11.77 -15.35 -23.19
C LYS A 196 13.23 -15.22 -22.79
N TRP A 197 13.56 -14.29 -21.89
CA TRP A 197 14.93 -14.14 -21.37
C TRP A 197 15.43 -15.41 -20.67
N TRP A 198 14.57 -16.12 -19.93
CA TRP A 198 14.93 -17.40 -19.34
C TRP A 198 15.38 -18.42 -20.39
N LYS A 199 14.62 -18.56 -21.48
CA LYS A 199 14.96 -19.47 -22.59
C LYS A 199 16.24 -19.07 -23.33
N GLU A 200 16.57 -17.78 -23.29
CA GLU A 200 17.79 -17.21 -23.87
C GLU A 200 19.00 -17.23 -22.90
N GLY A 201 18.82 -17.65 -21.64
CA GLY A 201 19.86 -17.66 -20.60
C GLY A 201 20.22 -16.27 -20.06
N ARG A 202 19.36 -15.27 -20.25
CA ARG A 202 19.56 -13.86 -19.89
C ARG A 202 19.04 -13.60 -18.46
N ILE A 203 19.74 -14.17 -17.48
CA ILE A 203 19.29 -14.15 -16.07
C ILE A 203 19.39 -12.75 -15.47
N ASP A 204 20.43 -12.00 -15.81
CA ASP A 204 20.65 -10.66 -15.24
C ASP A 204 19.50 -9.71 -15.59
N GLU A 205 18.95 -9.81 -16.82
CA GLU A 205 17.81 -9.02 -17.25
C GLU A 205 16.51 -9.40 -16.52
N ILE A 206 16.33 -10.70 -16.19
CA ILE A 206 15.20 -11.16 -15.39
C ILE A 206 15.30 -10.61 -13.97
N VAL A 207 16.48 -10.68 -13.36
CA VAL A 207 16.73 -10.15 -12.02
C VAL A 207 16.46 -8.65 -11.96
N GLU A 208 16.95 -7.89 -12.94
CA GLU A 208 16.70 -6.44 -12.98
C GLU A 208 15.20 -6.12 -13.16
N TYR A 209 14.52 -6.87 -14.02
CA TYR A 209 13.09 -6.74 -14.23
C TYR A 209 12.29 -7.01 -12.93
N CYS A 210 12.55 -8.15 -12.26
CA CYS A 210 11.94 -8.52 -11.00
C CYS A 210 12.26 -7.47 -9.89
N ARG A 211 13.50 -6.94 -9.87
CA ARG A 211 13.90 -5.87 -8.93
C ARG A 211 13.08 -4.60 -9.12
N VAL A 212 12.84 -4.20 -10.37
CA VAL A 212 12.00 -3.03 -10.69
C VAL A 212 10.56 -3.25 -10.21
N ASP A 213 10.02 -4.48 -10.33
CA ASP A 213 8.69 -4.81 -9.82
C ASP A 213 8.60 -4.74 -8.31
N VAL A 214 9.61 -5.26 -7.60
CA VAL A 214 9.72 -5.10 -6.14
C VAL A 214 9.82 -3.64 -5.75
N GLN A 215 10.62 -2.83 -6.43
CA GLN A 215 10.76 -1.41 -6.16
C GLN A 215 9.42 -0.67 -6.34
N ILE A 216 8.75 -0.88 -7.47
CA ILE A 216 7.44 -0.26 -7.74
C ILE A 216 6.41 -0.69 -6.69
N THR A 217 6.37 -1.98 -6.35
CA THR A 217 5.48 -2.52 -5.33
C THR A 217 5.73 -1.85 -3.97
N HIS A 218 7.01 -1.69 -3.60
CA HIS A 218 7.40 -0.99 -2.38
C HIS A 218 6.98 0.49 -2.40
N GLU A 219 7.22 1.21 -3.49
CA GLU A 219 6.84 2.62 -3.61
C GLU A 219 5.32 2.82 -3.57
N ILE A 220 4.52 1.92 -4.18
CA ILE A 220 3.06 1.90 -4.07
C ILE A 220 2.62 1.67 -2.61
N TYR A 221 3.26 0.75 -1.90
CA TYR A 221 3.00 0.52 -0.48
C TYR A 221 3.26 1.79 0.34
N LEU A 222 4.42 2.42 0.16
CA LEU A 222 4.77 3.66 0.88
C LEU A 222 3.84 4.82 0.51
N TYR A 223 3.45 4.93 -0.76
CA TYR A 223 2.47 5.93 -1.20
C TYR A 223 1.12 5.73 -0.50
N GLY A 224 0.63 4.49 -0.44
CA GLY A 224 -0.61 4.15 0.26
C GLY A 224 -0.55 4.46 1.75
N ARG A 225 0.53 4.06 2.43
CA ARG A 225 0.76 4.39 3.85
C ARG A 225 0.77 5.88 4.13
N LYS A 226 1.44 6.65 3.28
CA LYS A 226 1.56 8.11 3.45
C LYS A 226 0.24 8.83 3.20
N ASN A 227 -0.53 8.41 2.20
CA ASN A 227 -1.68 9.16 1.71
C ASN A 227 -3.03 8.58 2.17
N GLY A 228 -3.09 7.32 2.61
CA GLY A 228 -4.34 6.60 2.91
C GLY A 228 -5.15 6.22 1.67
N TYR A 229 -4.57 6.35 0.47
CA TYR A 229 -5.20 5.98 -0.80
C TYR A 229 -4.16 5.72 -1.89
N LEU A 230 -4.57 4.97 -2.92
CA LEU A 230 -3.90 4.90 -4.22
C LEU A 230 -4.72 5.65 -5.28
N LEU A 231 -4.09 5.94 -6.43
CA LEU A 231 -4.76 6.52 -7.58
C LEU A 231 -4.86 5.50 -8.72
N PHE A 232 -5.99 5.51 -9.42
CA PHE A 232 -6.14 4.82 -10.70
C PHE A 232 -6.92 5.67 -11.69
N GLN A 233 -6.76 5.42 -12.97
CA GLN A 233 -7.55 6.06 -14.02
C GLN A 233 -8.75 5.18 -14.38
N ASN A 234 -9.97 5.71 -14.27
CA ASN A 234 -11.18 5.02 -14.66
C ASN A 234 -11.35 4.98 -16.20
N LYS A 235 -12.37 4.29 -16.69
CA LYS A 235 -12.66 4.20 -18.13
C LYS A 235 -12.97 5.54 -18.81
N ALA A 236 -13.34 6.56 -18.04
CA ALA A 236 -13.57 7.93 -18.53
C ALA A 236 -12.29 8.78 -18.51
N GLY A 237 -11.12 8.21 -18.21
CA GLY A 237 -9.85 8.93 -18.16
C GLY A 237 -9.63 9.76 -16.90
N GLN A 238 -10.51 9.68 -15.91
CA GLN A 238 -10.42 10.45 -14.67
C GLN A 238 -9.60 9.71 -13.61
N ALA A 239 -8.72 10.42 -12.90
CA ALA A 239 -8.02 9.89 -11.75
C ALA A 239 -8.97 9.76 -10.55
N VAL A 240 -9.05 8.56 -9.97
CA VAL A 240 -9.93 8.21 -8.86
C VAL A 240 -9.10 7.66 -7.72
N ARG A 241 -9.49 7.94 -6.45
CA ARG A 241 -8.83 7.42 -5.26
C ARG A 241 -9.40 6.07 -4.86
N ILE A 242 -8.52 5.14 -4.50
CA ILE A 242 -8.85 3.87 -3.85
C ILE A 242 -8.39 4.00 -2.40
N PRO A 243 -9.27 4.09 -1.40
CA PRO A 243 -8.85 4.11 0.00
C PRO A 243 -8.10 2.82 0.36
N VAL A 244 -6.99 2.96 1.07
CA VAL A 244 -6.19 1.84 1.60
C VAL A 244 -5.82 2.11 3.06
N ASP A 245 -5.67 1.05 3.84
CA ASP A 245 -5.51 1.09 5.30
C ASP A 245 -4.36 0.17 5.80
N TRP A 246 -3.32 -0.01 4.97
CA TRP A 246 -2.09 -0.76 5.33
C TRP A 246 -0.97 0.10 5.91
#